data_e050032b6d39dde3c2038f672b413cfd
#
_entry.id   e050032b6d39dde3c2038f672b413cfd
#
_cell.length_a   1.000
_cell.length_b   1.000
_cell.length_c   1.000
_cell.angle_alpha   90.00
_cell.angle_beta   90.00
_cell.angle_gamma   90.00
#
_symmetry.space_group_name_H-M   'P 1'
#
loop_
_entity.id
_entity.type
_entity.pdbx_description
1 polymer ?
#
loop_
_entity_poly.entity_id
_entity_poly.type
_entity_poly.pdbx_seq_one_letter_code
_entity_poly.pdbx_strand_id
1 'polypeptide(L)'
;MCRMVLAVGRVKDGETLVDTVKSLVNAASMDPYGKEFLNEEQHRDGWGALIIGIRDSSVAMLHHRSVKPIFEDNPVGIIGPFLKSLDDVVVMMVHARAASTGTPINIFSTHPVRAITNGGSELYMIHNGSFSKDLLLKAADVSEGVASRYNDTYIANLALARRIGNDVGRDDLTWLLNHVRTGANLGVALIGSDYVSFVAGSYYRLLNDGRDGARERYYRVYMCEVGDLTIYASSTVIDHYRPSQLAKDNCRIIANGEYHKYILHNNGDMEERQVWLLSR
;
A
#
# COMPACT_ATOMS: atom_id res chain seq x y z
N MET A 1 -9.66 8.65 5.06
CA MET A 1 -8.31 8.06 4.93
C MET A 1 -8.41 6.53 5.06
N CYS A 2 -7.38 5.75 4.77
CA CYS A 2 -7.51 4.38 4.32
C CYS A 2 -6.92 3.35 5.29
N ARG A 3 -7.20 2.05 5.05
CA ARG A 3 -6.51 0.92 5.68
C ARG A 3 -5.87 0.06 4.61
N MET A 4 -4.75 -0.58 4.94
CA MET A 4 -4.01 -1.38 3.98
C MET A 4 -3.27 -2.53 4.66
N VAL A 5 -3.05 -3.57 3.88
CA VAL A 5 -2.13 -4.66 4.17
C VAL A 5 -1.25 -4.90 2.96
N LEU A 6 0.02 -5.20 3.22
CA LEU A 6 1.04 -5.50 2.22
C LEU A 6 1.73 -6.79 2.64
N ALA A 7 2.19 -7.56 1.68
CA ALA A 7 3.03 -8.72 1.99
C ALA A 7 4.10 -8.91 0.92
N VAL A 8 5.25 -9.43 1.33
CA VAL A 8 6.36 -9.78 0.44
C VAL A 8 7.15 -10.94 1.04
N GLY A 9 7.57 -11.87 0.22
CA GLY A 9 8.38 -13.01 0.66
C GLY A 9 7.88 -14.34 0.13
N ARG A 10 8.34 -15.43 0.76
CA ARG A 10 7.92 -16.79 0.38
C ARG A 10 6.68 -17.21 1.16
N VAL A 11 5.78 -17.85 0.45
CA VAL A 11 4.54 -18.41 1.00
C VAL A 11 4.44 -19.89 0.58
N LYS A 12 4.04 -20.76 1.51
CA LYS A 12 3.81 -22.19 1.24
C LYS A 12 2.38 -22.46 0.80
N ASP A 13 1.47 -21.70 1.39
CA ASP A 13 0.05 -21.67 1.04
C ASP A 13 -0.48 -20.26 1.28
N GLY A 14 -1.53 -19.87 0.65
CA GLY A 14 -2.06 -18.50 0.76
C GLY A 14 -2.96 -18.26 1.98
N GLU A 15 -3.12 -19.19 2.90
CA GLU A 15 -4.09 -19.06 4.01
C GLU A 15 -3.76 -17.88 4.94
N THR A 16 -2.47 -17.67 5.26
CA THR A 16 -2.04 -16.51 6.06
C THR A 16 -2.40 -15.18 5.37
N LEU A 17 -2.24 -15.11 4.06
CA LEU A 17 -2.60 -13.93 3.27
C LEU A 17 -4.12 -13.72 3.23
N VAL A 18 -4.87 -14.80 3.05
CA VAL A 18 -6.36 -14.77 3.08
C VAL A 18 -6.86 -14.29 4.44
N ASP A 19 -6.29 -14.78 5.54
CA ASP A 19 -6.67 -14.38 6.89
C ASP A 19 -6.32 -12.89 7.15
N THR A 20 -5.18 -12.44 6.63
CA THR A 20 -4.78 -11.03 6.67
C THR A 20 -5.76 -10.14 5.91
N VAL A 21 -6.28 -10.59 4.76
CA VAL A 21 -7.31 -9.85 4.01
C VAL A 21 -8.63 -9.81 4.80
N LYS A 22 -9.07 -10.90 5.45
CA LYS A 22 -10.25 -10.89 6.33
C LYS A 22 -10.12 -9.88 7.46
N SER A 23 -8.94 -9.80 8.08
CA SER A 23 -8.64 -8.82 9.13
C SER A 23 -8.71 -7.39 8.62
N LEU A 24 -8.25 -7.12 7.39
CA LEU A 24 -8.43 -5.82 6.74
C LEU A 24 -9.91 -5.49 6.49
N VAL A 25 -10.71 -6.47 6.06
CA VAL A 25 -12.17 -6.30 5.88
C VAL A 25 -12.83 -5.85 7.17
N ASN A 26 -12.52 -6.51 8.29
CA ASN A 26 -13.04 -6.14 9.61
C ASN A 26 -12.58 -4.73 10.02
N ALA A 27 -11.29 -4.44 9.86
CA ALA A 27 -10.73 -3.12 10.17
C ALA A 27 -11.33 -1.99 9.29
N ALA A 28 -11.74 -2.30 8.07
CA ALA A 28 -12.39 -1.36 7.18
C ALA A 28 -13.87 -1.13 7.52
N SER A 29 -14.54 -2.15 8.07
CA SER A 29 -15.95 -2.05 8.50
C SER A 29 -16.11 -1.31 9.84
N MET A 30 -15.11 -1.43 10.74
CA MET A 30 -15.11 -0.78 12.04
C MET A 30 -13.68 -0.42 12.43
N ASP A 31 -13.33 0.86 12.34
CA ASP A 31 -12.00 1.40 12.62
C ASP A 31 -12.01 2.30 13.85
N PRO A 32 -11.69 1.79 15.06
CA PRO A 32 -11.66 2.61 16.27
C PRO A 32 -10.68 3.80 16.18
N TYR A 33 -9.52 3.62 15.54
CA TYR A 33 -8.56 4.71 15.36
C TYR A 33 -9.01 5.73 14.31
N GLY A 34 -9.74 5.29 13.28
CA GLY A 34 -10.40 6.20 12.33
C GLY A 34 -11.48 7.03 13.02
N LYS A 35 -12.28 6.39 13.89
CA LYS A 35 -13.27 7.08 14.71
C LYS A 35 -12.65 8.10 15.65
N GLU A 36 -11.57 7.73 16.35
CA GLU A 36 -10.86 8.61 17.28
C GLU A 36 -10.25 9.83 16.56
N PHE A 37 -9.54 9.59 15.45
CA PHE A 37 -8.73 10.64 14.79
C PHE A 37 -9.55 11.49 13.81
N LEU A 38 -10.48 10.88 13.05
CA LEU A 38 -11.17 11.50 11.92
C LEU A 38 -12.69 11.64 12.13
N ASN A 39 -13.22 11.03 13.18
CA ASN A 39 -14.64 10.79 13.39
C ASN A 39 -15.28 9.95 12.25
N GLU A 40 -14.49 9.10 11.62
CA GLU A 40 -14.90 8.17 10.54
C GLU A 40 -14.48 6.77 10.92
N GLU A 41 -15.43 5.83 11.04
CA GLU A 41 -15.16 4.47 11.45
C GLU A 41 -15.20 3.45 10.31
N GLN A 42 -15.57 3.87 9.10
CA GLN A 42 -15.70 2.98 7.95
C GLN A 42 -14.91 3.47 6.74
N HIS A 43 -14.31 2.51 6.02
CA HIS A 43 -13.59 2.75 4.78
C HIS A 43 -14.43 2.22 3.61
N ARG A 44 -15.39 3.05 3.14
CA ARG A 44 -16.48 2.64 2.25
C ARG A 44 -16.39 3.12 0.80
N ASP A 45 -15.29 3.78 0.42
CA ASP A 45 -15.17 4.46 -0.88
C ASP A 45 -14.36 3.66 -1.90
N GLY A 46 -14.45 2.34 -1.82
CA GLY A 46 -13.82 1.40 -2.70
C GLY A 46 -12.65 0.62 -2.09
N TRP A 47 -12.20 -0.38 -2.82
CA TRP A 47 -11.04 -1.18 -2.46
C TRP A 47 -10.34 -1.73 -3.70
N GLY A 48 -9.15 -2.24 -3.51
CA GLY A 48 -8.50 -3.01 -4.56
C GLY A 48 -7.25 -3.72 -4.08
N ALA A 49 -6.74 -4.58 -4.95
CA ALA A 49 -5.61 -5.45 -4.71
C ALA A 49 -4.69 -5.52 -5.93
N LEU A 50 -3.39 -5.59 -5.67
CA LEU A 50 -2.39 -6.12 -6.59
C LEU A 50 -1.73 -7.31 -5.91
N ILE A 51 -1.69 -8.44 -6.60
CA ILE A 51 -1.04 -9.65 -6.13
C ILE A 51 -0.17 -10.15 -7.27
N ILE A 52 1.10 -10.38 -7.00
CA ILE A 52 2.09 -10.90 -7.94
C ILE A 52 2.64 -12.17 -7.32
N GLY A 53 2.53 -13.29 -8.02
CA GLY A 53 3.17 -14.55 -7.67
C GLY A 53 4.29 -14.86 -8.66
N ILE A 54 5.44 -15.28 -8.14
CA ILE A 54 6.60 -15.68 -8.94
C ILE A 54 6.89 -17.14 -8.60
N ARG A 55 6.89 -18.01 -9.61
CA ARG A 55 7.17 -19.44 -9.48
C ARG A 55 7.80 -19.97 -10.77
N ASP A 56 8.87 -20.73 -10.65
CA ASP A 56 9.54 -21.43 -11.77
C ASP A 56 9.80 -20.51 -12.98
N SER A 57 10.27 -19.30 -12.73
CA SER A 57 10.50 -18.23 -13.72
C SER A 57 9.23 -17.74 -14.42
N SER A 58 8.06 -18.09 -13.88
CA SER A 58 6.76 -17.60 -14.34
C SER A 58 6.21 -16.56 -13.39
N VAL A 59 5.67 -15.48 -13.93
CA VAL A 59 5.03 -14.41 -13.16
C VAL A 59 3.54 -14.42 -13.44
N ALA A 60 2.73 -14.55 -12.39
CA ALA A 60 1.29 -14.41 -12.44
C ALA A 60 0.86 -13.16 -11.68
N MET A 61 -0.10 -12.39 -12.20
CA MET A 61 -0.55 -11.16 -11.58
C MET A 61 -2.08 -11.07 -11.57
N LEU A 62 -2.61 -10.62 -10.43
CA LEU A 62 -3.99 -10.20 -10.28
C LEU A 62 -4.03 -8.73 -9.88
N HIS A 63 -4.69 -7.89 -10.67
CA HIS A 63 -4.99 -6.50 -10.34
C HIS A 63 -6.50 -6.28 -10.32
N HIS A 64 -7.04 -5.96 -9.17
CA HIS A 64 -8.48 -5.74 -8.96
C HIS A 64 -8.73 -4.37 -8.36
N ARG A 65 -9.81 -3.71 -8.78
CA ARG A 65 -10.33 -2.48 -8.18
C ARG A 65 -11.85 -2.49 -8.19
N SER A 66 -12.47 -2.03 -7.12
CA SER A 66 -13.91 -1.92 -6.96
C SER A 66 -14.25 -0.60 -6.25
N VAL A 67 -15.33 0.05 -6.63
CA VAL A 67 -15.87 1.23 -5.91
C VAL A 67 -16.80 0.86 -4.77
N LYS A 68 -17.12 -0.43 -4.61
CA LYS A 68 -17.88 -0.93 -3.46
C LYS A 68 -17.02 -0.91 -2.20
N PRO A 69 -17.62 -0.74 -1.02
CA PRO A 69 -16.92 -1.00 0.24
C PRO A 69 -16.37 -2.43 0.27
N ILE A 70 -15.16 -2.61 0.79
CA ILE A 70 -14.52 -3.94 0.86
C ILE A 70 -15.37 -4.93 1.69
N PHE A 71 -16.06 -4.46 2.72
CA PHE A 71 -16.90 -5.27 3.60
C PHE A 71 -18.32 -5.54 3.05
N GLU A 72 -18.71 -4.88 1.96
CA GLU A 72 -19.96 -5.13 1.20
C GLU A 72 -19.71 -5.91 -0.11
N ASP A 73 -18.44 -6.06 -0.48
CA ASP A 73 -17.99 -6.87 -1.60
C ASP A 73 -17.55 -8.26 -1.08
N ASN A 74 -17.10 -9.14 -1.93
CA ASN A 74 -16.55 -10.44 -1.54
C ASN A 74 -15.05 -10.53 -1.84
N PRO A 75 -14.18 -9.79 -1.14
CA PRO A 75 -12.75 -9.76 -1.45
C PRO A 75 -12.11 -11.15 -1.36
N VAL A 76 -12.47 -11.95 -0.35
CA VAL A 76 -11.94 -13.30 -0.19
C VAL A 76 -12.37 -14.23 -1.33
N GLY A 77 -13.60 -14.11 -1.82
CA GLY A 77 -14.06 -14.86 -3.00
C GLY A 77 -13.40 -14.42 -4.30
N ILE A 78 -13.05 -13.12 -4.40
CA ILE A 78 -12.43 -12.55 -5.61
C ILE A 78 -10.93 -12.88 -5.68
N ILE A 79 -10.18 -12.62 -4.60
CA ILE A 79 -8.73 -12.77 -4.62
C ILE A 79 -8.22 -14.04 -3.91
N GLY A 80 -9.04 -14.65 -3.04
CA GLY A 80 -8.66 -15.83 -2.27
C GLY A 80 -8.25 -17.05 -3.10
N PRO A 81 -8.97 -17.39 -4.19
CA PRO A 81 -8.55 -18.50 -5.06
C PRO A 81 -7.14 -18.28 -5.65
N PHE A 82 -6.81 -17.05 -6.05
CA PHE A 82 -5.48 -16.70 -6.53
C PHE A 82 -4.44 -16.81 -5.41
N LEU A 83 -4.72 -16.23 -4.22
CA LEU A 83 -3.81 -16.32 -3.07
C LEU A 83 -3.51 -17.77 -2.67
N LYS A 84 -4.53 -18.64 -2.66
CA LYS A 84 -4.38 -20.07 -2.32
C LYS A 84 -3.62 -20.87 -3.38
N SER A 85 -3.52 -20.37 -4.61
CA SER A 85 -2.73 -20.99 -5.66
C SER A 85 -1.23 -20.63 -5.61
N LEU A 86 -0.86 -19.66 -4.74
CA LEU A 86 0.52 -19.23 -4.58
C LEU A 86 1.25 -20.18 -3.61
N ASP A 87 2.41 -20.64 -4.01
CA ASP A 87 3.25 -21.55 -3.26
C ASP A 87 4.77 -21.24 -3.37
N ASP A 88 5.12 -20.02 -3.72
CA ASP A 88 6.51 -19.57 -3.79
C ASP A 88 6.58 -18.07 -3.41
N VAL A 89 7.17 -17.22 -4.23
CA VAL A 89 7.40 -15.81 -3.92
C VAL A 89 6.17 -14.96 -4.25
N VAL A 90 5.80 -14.08 -3.34
CA VAL A 90 4.63 -13.22 -3.48
C VAL A 90 4.97 -11.75 -3.18
N VAL A 91 4.32 -10.84 -3.91
CA VAL A 91 4.08 -9.45 -3.52
C VAL A 91 2.57 -9.23 -3.48
N MET A 92 2.06 -8.72 -2.38
CA MET A 92 0.64 -8.41 -2.22
C MET A 92 0.45 -6.99 -1.69
N MET A 93 -0.47 -6.25 -2.28
CA MET A 93 -0.98 -4.97 -1.78
C MET A 93 -2.50 -5.00 -1.80
N VAL A 94 -3.15 -4.81 -0.65
CA VAL A 94 -4.62 -4.66 -0.55
C VAL A 94 -4.94 -3.39 0.22
N HIS A 95 -5.89 -2.63 -0.30
CA HIS A 95 -6.22 -1.30 0.19
C HIS A 95 -7.74 -1.10 0.28
N ALA A 96 -8.22 -0.67 1.45
CA ALA A 96 -9.60 -0.25 1.70
C ALA A 96 -9.63 1.29 1.83
N ARG A 97 -10.44 1.94 1.01
CA ARG A 97 -10.43 3.38 0.83
C ARG A 97 -11.50 4.10 1.65
N ALA A 98 -11.11 5.20 2.29
CA ALA A 98 -12.00 6.28 2.70
C ALA A 98 -11.52 7.59 2.04
N ALA A 99 -12.33 8.16 1.18
CA ALA A 99 -12.02 9.37 0.44
C ALA A 99 -12.14 10.60 1.35
N SER A 100 -11.19 11.52 1.26
CA SER A 100 -11.33 12.83 1.90
C SER A 100 -12.43 13.64 1.19
N THR A 101 -13.08 14.53 1.93
CA THR A 101 -14.10 15.42 1.38
C THR A 101 -13.60 16.13 0.10
N GLY A 102 -14.41 16.10 -0.95
CA GLY A 102 -14.08 16.68 -2.25
C GLY A 102 -13.18 15.84 -3.14
N THR A 103 -12.76 14.64 -2.68
CA THR A 103 -11.96 13.72 -3.51
C THR A 103 -12.91 12.84 -4.35
N PRO A 104 -12.63 12.64 -5.65
CA PRO A 104 -13.48 11.80 -6.50
C PRO A 104 -13.61 10.36 -5.99
N ILE A 105 -14.81 9.81 -6.01
CA ILE A 105 -15.09 8.38 -5.76
C ILE A 105 -15.38 7.75 -7.10
N ASN A 106 -14.38 7.16 -7.71
CA ASN A 106 -14.46 6.48 -8.99
C ASN A 106 -13.35 5.42 -9.10
N ILE A 107 -13.42 4.60 -10.14
CA ILE A 107 -12.46 3.51 -10.35
C ILE A 107 -11.01 4.00 -10.58
N PHE A 108 -10.81 5.20 -11.12
CA PHE A 108 -9.49 5.77 -11.35
C PHE A 108 -8.81 6.25 -10.06
N SER A 109 -9.61 6.58 -9.05
CA SER A 109 -9.14 7.01 -7.73
C SER A 109 -9.13 5.87 -6.70
N THR A 110 -9.46 4.63 -7.13
CA THR A 110 -9.36 3.43 -6.30
C THR A 110 -7.97 2.83 -6.44
N HIS A 111 -7.33 2.52 -5.32
CA HIS A 111 -5.99 1.92 -5.29
C HIS A 111 -6.04 0.40 -5.50
N PRO A 112 -4.95 -0.22 -5.99
CA PRO A 112 -3.70 0.36 -6.49
C PRO A 112 -3.88 1.17 -7.77
N VAL A 113 -3.28 2.37 -7.82
CA VAL A 113 -3.21 3.17 -9.04
C VAL A 113 -2.02 2.72 -9.89
N ARG A 114 -2.14 2.79 -11.22
CA ARG A 114 -1.11 2.31 -12.16
C ARG A 114 -0.61 3.44 -13.05
N ALA A 115 0.69 3.42 -13.33
CA ALA A 115 1.36 4.26 -14.33
C ALA A 115 2.42 3.44 -15.07
N ILE A 116 2.92 3.97 -16.19
CA ILE A 116 4.09 3.43 -16.89
C ILE A 116 5.25 4.40 -16.65
N THR A 117 6.41 3.88 -16.28
CA THR A 117 7.63 4.67 -16.06
C THR A 117 8.27 5.09 -17.38
N ASN A 118 9.21 6.03 -17.31
CA ASN A 118 10.01 6.39 -18.49
C ASN A 118 10.85 5.22 -19.02
N GLY A 119 11.15 4.22 -18.19
CA GLY A 119 11.85 3.00 -18.60
C GLY A 119 10.93 1.90 -19.17
N GLY A 120 9.61 2.15 -19.23
CA GLY A 120 8.63 1.20 -19.77
C GLY A 120 8.12 0.17 -18.74
N SER A 121 8.54 0.25 -17.48
CA SER A 121 8.06 -0.62 -16.39
C SER A 121 6.69 -0.18 -15.90
N GLU A 122 5.91 -1.12 -15.33
CA GLU A 122 4.64 -0.81 -14.69
C GLU A 122 4.83 -0.42 -13.22
N LEU A 123 4.33 0.74 -12.84
CA LEU A 123 4.39 1.25 -11.47
C LEU A 123 3.00 1.25 -10.85
N TYR A 124 2.87 0.56 -9.73
CA TYR A 124 1.65 0.51 -8.92
C TYR A 124 1.87 1.15 -7.56
N MET A 125 0.88 1.90 -7.07
CA MET A 125 0.95 2.54 -5.75
C MET A 125 -0.36 2.39 -4.99
N ILE A 126 -0.25 2.05 -3.70
CA ILE A 126 -1.28 2.27 -2.69
C ILE A 126 -0.78 3.28 -1.66
N HIS A 127 -1.69 4.04 -1.08
CA HIS A 127 -1.33 5.14 -0.19
C HIS A 127 -2.43 5.38 0.86
N ASN A 128 -2.02 5.48 2.13
CA ASN A 128 -2.82 6.05 3.19
C ASN A 128 -2.18 7.36 3.67
N GLY A 129 -2.86 8.46 3.39
CA GLY A 129 -2.42 9.81 3.67
C GLY A 129 -2.90 10.81 2.64
N SER A 130 -2.17 11.91 2.46
CA SER A 130 -2.44 12.87 1.40
C SER A 130 -1.19 13.58 0.90
N PHE A 131 -1.13 13.80 -0.41
CA PHE A 131 -0.11 14.60 -1.08
C PHE A 131 -0.63 15.99 -1.45
N SER A 132 0.28 16.94 -1.63
CA SER A 132 0.01 18.25 -2.22
C SER A 132 -0.13 18.10 -3.73
N LYS A 133 -1.36 17.77 -4.18
CA LYS A 133 -1.66 17.44 -5.57
C LYS A 133 -1.20 18.54 -6.54
N ASP A 134 -1.47 19.80 -6.20
CA ASP A 134 -1.15 20.95 -7.06
C ASP A 134 0.37 21.08 -7.31
N LEU A 135 1.20 20.77 -6.31
CA LEU A 135 2.65 20.79 -6.44
C LEU A 135 3.19 19.66 -7.34
N LEU A 136 2.42 18.60 -7.53
CA LEU A 136 2.80 17.45 -8.35
C LEU A 136 2.33 17.54 -9.80
N LEU A 137 1.41 18.45 -10.14
CA LEU A 137 0.81 18.54 -11.48
C LEU A 137 1.86 18.71 -12.59
N LYS A 138 2.83 19.60 -12.36
CA LYS A 138 3.90 19.85 -13.34
C LYS A 138 4.78 18.60 -13.53
N ALA A 139 5.15 17.91 -12.44
CA ALA A 139 5.96 16.70 -12.51
C ALA A 139 5.19 15.53 -13.13
N ALA A 140 3.87 15.48 -12.92
CA ALA A 140 2.98 14.50 -13.53
C ALA A 140 2.64 14.83 -14.99
N ASP A 141 2.94 16.06 -15.46
CA ASP A 141 2.57 16.59 -16.78
C ASP A 141 1.05 16.44 -17.04
N VAL A 142 0.26 16.91 -16.09
CA VAL A 142 -1.20 16.81 -16.10
C VAL A 142 -1.80 18.19 -15.89
N SER A 143 -2.74 18.59 -16.74
CA SER A 143 -3.48 19.84 -16.57
C SER A 143 -4.46 19.77 -15.38
N GLU A 144 -4.76 20.90 -14.75
CA GLU A 144 -5.71 20.99 -13.63
C GLU A 144 -7.08 20.39 -13.98
N GLY A 145 -7.58 20.65 -15.19
CA GLY A 145 -8.86 20.12 -15.65
C GLY A 145 -8.91 18.60 -15.73
N VAL A 146 -7.80 17.97 -16.12
CA VAL A 146 -7.67 16.49 -16.09
C VAL A 146 -7.48 16.01 -14.65
N ALA A 147 -6.63 16.67 -13.90
CA ALA A 147 -6.32 16.31 -12.52
C ALA A 147 -7.55 16.30 -11.61
N SER A 148 -8.56 17.14 -11.87
CA SER A 148 -9.80 17.18 -11.08
C SER A 148 -10.55 15.83 -11.03
N ARG A 149 -10.32 14.94 -12.00
CA ARG A 149 -10.94 13.61 -12.10
C ARG A 149 -10.26 12.54 -11.26
N TYR A 150 -9.07 12.82 -10.74
CA TYR A 150 -8.21 11.86 -10.04
C TYR A 150 -7.91 12.30 -8.60
N ASN A 151 -7.61 11.35 -7.74
CA ASN A 151 -7.09 11.64 -6.41
C ASN A 151 -5.61 12.10 -6.47
N ASP A 152 -5.10 12.54 -5.34
CA ASP A 152 -3.72 12.97 -5.17
C ASP A 152 -2.70 11.82 -5.37
N THR A 153 -3.04 10.60 -4.94
CA THR A 153 -2.20 9.42 -5.12
C THR A 153 -2.00 9.07 -6.59
N TYR A 154 -3.04 9.19 -7.43
CA TYR A 154 -2.90 8.96 -8.87
C TYR A 154 -1.91 9.95 -9.49
N ILE A 155 -2.01 11.24 -9.14
CA ILE A 155 -1.10 12.28 -9.62
C ILE A 155 0.33 12.04 -9.10
N ALA A 156 0.47 11.65 -7.82
CA ALA A 156 1.76 11.31 -7.22
C ALA A 156 2.42 10.11 -7.92
N ASN A 157 1.64 9.09 -8.26
CA ASN A 157 2.13 7.92 -9.00
C ASN A 157 2.59 8.27 -10.41
N LEU A 158 1.84 9.11 -11.13
CA LEU A 158 2.25 9.63 -12.44
C LEU A 158 3.54 10.44 -12.35
N ALA A 159 3.64 11.35 -11.37
CA ALA A 159 4.82 12.18 -11.16
C ALA A 159 6.06 11.33 -10.83
N LEU A 160 5.89 10.30 -9.96
CA LEU A 160 6.95 9.36 -9.66
C LEU A 160 7.35 8.54 -10.90
N ALA A 161 6.39 8.03 -11.67
CA ALA A 161 6.65 7.26 -12.89
C ALA A 161 7.45 8.03 -13.93
N ARG A 162 7.21 9.35 -14.04
CA ARG A 162 7.98 10.23 -14.93
C ARG A 162 9.36 10.58 -14.42
N ARG A 163 9.57 10.44 -13.13
CA ARG A 163 10.86 10.71 -12.50
C ARG A 163 11.81 9.51 -12.59
N ILE A 164 11.27 8.29 -12.46
CA ILE A 164 12.06 7.07 -12.40
C ILE A 164 12.15 6.37 -13.77
N GLY A 165 13.22 5.57 -13.94
CA GLY A 165 13.36 4.63 -15.04
C GLY A 165 12.81 3.25 -14.67
N ASN A 166 13.71 2.34 -14.36
CA ASN A 166 13.39 0.95 -14.08
C ASN A 166 13.49 0.58 -12.58
N ASP A 167 13.73 1.54 -11.69
CA ASP A 167 13.82 1.29 -10.26
C ASP A 167 13.33 2.48 -9.44
N VAL A 168 12.90 2.20 -8.19
CA VAL A 168 12.53 3.20 -7.19
C VAL A 168 13.65 3.31 -6.17
N GLY A 169 14.38 4.42 -6.20
CA GLY A 169 15.48 4.69 -5.30
C GLY A 169 15.06 5.45 -4.03
N ARG A 170 15.99 5.52 -3.07
CA ARG A 170 15.83 6.31 -1.85
C ARG A 170 15.54 7.78 -2.13
N ASP A 171 16.24 8.38 -3.10
CA ASP A 171 16.09 9.79 -3.46
C ASP A 171 14.73 10.09 -4.10
N ASP A 172 14.15 9.11 -4.81
CA ASP A 172 12.84 9.23 -5.41
C ASP A 172 11.74 9.25 -4.35
N LEU A 173 11.85 8.39 -3.34
CA LEU A 173 10.94 8.42 -2.19
C LEU A 173 11.13 9.69 -1.36
N THR A 174 12.35 10.11 -1.10
CA THR A 174 12.63 11.38 -0.39
C THR A 174 11.99 12.55 -1.13
N TRP A 175 12.16 12.60 -2.46
CA TRP A 175 11.49 13.61 -3.29
C TRP A 175 9.96 13.53 -3.15
N LEU A 176 9.37 12.34 -3.20
CA LEU A 176 7.92 12.17 -3.06
C LEU A 176 7.43 12.63 -1.68
N LEU A 177 8.16 12.29 -0.61
CA LEU A 177 7.81 12.67 0.76
C LEU A 177 7.82 14.18 0.99
N ASN A 178 8.60 14.97 0.22
CA ASN A 178 8.55 16.43 0.27
C ASN A 178 7.18 17.01 -0.12
N HIS A 179 6.34 16.23 -0.81
CA HIS A 179 5.00 16.62 -1.22
C HIS A 179 3.90 16.11 -0.29
N VAL A 180 4.25 15.43 0.82
CA VAL A 180 3.27 14.90 1.79
C VAL A 180 2.61 16.03 2.59
N ARG A 181 1.29 16.00 2.69
CA ARG A 181 0.48 16.91 3.54
C ARG A 181 0.21 16.33 4.92
N THR A 182 -0.20 15.06 4.99
CA THR A 182 -0.60 14.42 6.26
C THR A 182 0.26 13.20 6.59
N GLY A 183 0.30 12.24 5.71
CA GLY A 183 1.09 11.02 5.85
C GLY A 183 1.31 10.34 4.52
N ALA A 184 2.17 9.33 4.51
CA ALA A 184 2.51 8.50 3.37
C ALA A 184 2.84 7.07 3.83
N ASN A 185 1.81 6.34 4.33
CA ASN A 185 1.95 4.90 4.39
C ASN A 185 1.82 4.40 2.96
N LEU A 186 2.88 3.81 2.44
CA LEU A 186 2.99 3.46 1.02
C LEU A 186 3.23 1.96 0.83
N GLY A 187 2.61 1.43 -0.22
CA GLY A 187 3.08 0.27 -0.96
C GLY A 187 3.32 0.70 -2.40
N VAL A 188 4.52 0.46 -2.90
CA VAL A 188 4.90 0.76 -4.29
C VAL A 188 5.49 -0.51 -4.90
N ALA A 189 4.92 -0.97 -6.01
CA ALA A 189 5.44 -2.09 -6.78
C ALA A 189 5.80 -1.62 -8.19
N LEU A 190 7.04 -1.85 -8.60
CA LEU A 190 7.50 -1.64 -9.95
C LEU A 190 7.78 -3.00 -10.58
N ILE A 191 7.12 -3.27 -11.70
CA ILE A 191 7.24 -4.53 -12.43
C ILE A 191 8.07 -4.25 -13.69
N GLY A 192 9.30 -4.76 -13.68
CA GLY A 192 10.21 -4.75 -14.84
C GLY A 192 10.09 -6.04 -15.65
N SER A 193 10.98 -6.22 -16.63
CA SER A 193 11.03 -7.42 -17.47
C SER A 193 11.45 -8.67 -16.69
N ASP A 194 12.38 -8.51 -15.75
CA ASP A 194 13.08 -9.63 -15.11
C ASP A 194 12.97 -9.62 -13.58
N TYR A 195 12.31 -8.62 -13.01
CA TYR A 195 12.18 -8.45 -11.57
C TYR A 195 10.96 -7.61 -11.17
N VAL A 196 10.59 -7.74 -9.90
CA VAL A 196 9.66 -6.86 -9.20
C VAL A 196 10.43 -6.12 -8.11
N SER A 197 10.45 -4.78 -8.15
CA SER A 197 10.91 -3.95 -7.04
C SER A 197 9.71 -3.54 -6.20
N PHE A 198 9.78 -3.82 -4.91
CA PHE A 198 8.68 -3.55 -3.97
C PHE A 198 9.16 -2.69 -2.81
N VAL A 199 8.43 -1.62 -2.52
CA VAL A 199 8.70 -0.73 -1.39
C VAL A 199 7.48 -0.67 -0.49
N ALA A 200 7.69 -0.85 0.82
CA ALA A 200 6.67 -0.72 1.87
C ALA A 200 7.20 0.14 3.00
N GLY A 201 6.37 1.04 3.54
CA GLY A 201 6.80 1.86 4.66
C GLY A 201 5.77 2.87 5.14
N SER A 202 6.17 3.66 6.12
CA SER A 202 5.30 4.62 6.80
C SER A 202 6.01 5.94 7.06
N TYR A 203 5.34 7.02 6.71
CA TYR A 203 5.69 8.37 7.13
C TYR A 203 4.42 9.15 7.49
N TYR A 204 4.47 9.95 8.55
CA TYR A 204 3.38 10.87 8.90
C TYR A 204 3.92 12.12 9.59
N ARG A 205 3.22 13.22 9.37
CA ARG A 205 3.57 14.51 9.94
C ARG A 205 2.96 14.65 11.34
N LEU A 206 3.79 15.05 12.32
CA LEU A 206 3.33 15.57 13.59
C LEU A 206 3.14 17.09 13.45
N LEU A 207 2.01 17.61 13.91
CA LEU A 207 1.62 19.00 13.68
C LEU A 207 1.58 19.83 14.98
N ASN A 208 1.83 19.21 16.14
CA ASN A 208 1.76 19.83 17.47
C ASN A 208 0.39 20.52 17.73
N ASP A 209 -0.69 19.92 17.19
CA ASP A 209 -2.06 20.44 17.25
C ASP A 209 -2.92 19.78 18.35
N GLY A 210 -2.30 19.10 19.30
CA GLY A 210 -2.96 18.36 20.38
C GLY A 210 -3.55 17.01 19.95
N ARG A 211 -3.48 16.65 18.65
CA ARG A 211 -4.02 15.40 18.08
C ARG A 211 -2.94 14.41 17.67
N ASP A 212 -1.67 14.70 17.95
CA ASP A 212 -0.55 13.89 17.46
C ASP A 212 -0.58 12.47 18.00
N GLY A 213 -1.04 12.23 19.22
CA GLY A 213 -1.18 10.88 19.75
C GLY A 213 -2.22 10.04 19.00
N ALA A 214 -3.38 10.62 18.65
CA ALA A 214 -4.41 9.95 17.83
C ALA A 214 -3.92 9.76 16.39
N ARG A 215 -3.24 10.77 15.85
CA ARG A 215 -2.63 10.73 14.51
C ARG A 215 -1.58 9.62 14.42
N GLU A 216 -0.70 9.50 15.39
CA GLU A 216 0.30 8.45 15.46
C GLU A 216 -0.36 7.06 15.50
N ARG A 217 -1.32 6.83 16.42
CA ARG A 217 -2.07 5.57 16.47
C ARG A 217 -2.71 5.23 15.13
N TYR A 218 -3.28 6.21 14.46
CA TYR A 218 -3.93 6.02 13.17
C TYR A 218 -2.97 5.63 12.05
N TYR A 219 -1.83 6.33 11.92
CA TYR A 219 -0.85 6.11 10.83
C TYR A 219 0.15 4.99 11.12
N ARG A 220 0.23 4.51 12.36
CA ARG A 220 1.15 3.43 12.72
C ARG A 220 0.96 2.22 11.81
N VAL A 221 2.09 1.67 11.35
CA VAL A 221 2.16 0.44 10.56
C VAL A 221 2.96 -0.58 11.34
N TYR A 222 2.44 -1.78 11.40
CA TYR A 222 3.15 -2.94 11.91
C TYR A 222 3.83 -3.69 10.78
N MET A 223 5.02 -4.20 11.06
CA MET A 223 5.71 -5.21 10.26
C MET A 223 5.73 -6.50 11.07
N CYS A 224 5.17 -7.56 10.51
CA CYS A 224 5.11 -8.88 11.10
C CYS A 224 5.87 -9.88 10.22
N GLU A 225 6.64 -10.79 10.83
CA GLU A 225 7.40 -11.82 10.12
C GLU A 225 6.83 -13.20 10.46
N VAL A 226 6.51 -13.99 9.43
CA VAL A 226 5.99 -15.36 9.54
C VAL A 226 6.80 -16.27 8.60
N GLY A 227 7.80 -16.95 9.14
CA GLY A 227 8.80 -17.64 8.30
C GLY A 227 9.50 -16.63 7.38
N ASP A 228 9.48 -16.89 6.08
CA ASP A 228 10.10 -16.04 5.07
C ASP A 228 9.13 -14.98 4.50
N LEU A 229 7.94 -14.84 5.09
CA LEU A 229 6.92 -13.86 4.68
C LEU A 229 6.95 -12.66 5.62
N THR A 230 7.07 -11.45 5.05
CA THR A 230 6.94 -10.18 5.76
C THR A 230 5.59 -9.55 5.42
N ILE A 231 4.80 -9.19 6.43
CA ILE A 231 3.48 -8.56 6.29
C ILE A 231 3.53 -7.17 6.93
N TYR A 232 3.09 -6.16 6.19
CA TYR A 232 2.86 -4.80 6.70
C TYR A 232 1.37 -4.57 6.82
N ALA A 233 0.92 -4.07 7.97
CA ALA A 233 -0.49 -3.84 8.20
C ALA A 233 -0.73 -2.54 8.96
N SER A 234 -1.81 -1.84 8.60
CA SER A 234 -2.29 -0.68 9.36
C SER A 234 -2.59 -1.08 10.81
N SER A 235 -2.40 -0.15 11.73
CA SER A 235 -2.55 -0.36 13.18
C SER A 235 -3.85 -1.07 13.58
N THR A 236 -4.99 -0.63 13.07
CA THR A 236 -6.29 -1.22 13.38
C THR A 236 -6.36 -2.70 13.05
N VAL A 237 -5.71 -3.16 11.96
CA VAL A 237 -5.68 -4.57 11.56
C VAL A 237 -5.01 -5.43 12.66
N ILE A 238 -3.89 -4.95 13.19
CA ILE A 238 -3.11 -5.72 14.17
C ILE A 238 -3.65 -5.55 15.60
N ASP A 239 -4.02 -4.34 15.98
CA ASP A 239 -4.42 -4.05 17.35
C ASP A 239 -5.83 -4.57 17.70
N HIS A 240 -6.75 -4.59 16.71
CA HIS A 240 -8.17 -4.93 16.92
C HIS A 240 -8.63 -6.20 16.21
N TYR A 241 -8.01 -6.57 15.09
CA TYR A 241 -8.47 -7.65 14.20
C TYR A 241 -7.35 -8.60 13.78
N ARG A 242 -6.36 -8.79 14.63
CA ARG A 242 -5.14 -9.54 14.32
C ARG A 242 -5.44 -10.87 13.63
N PRO A 243 -4.81 -11.15 12.47
CA PRO A 243 -4.85 -12.46 11.85
C PRO A 243 -4.35 -13.55 12.82
N SER A 244 -5.00 -14.70 12.83
CA SER A 244 -4.73 -15.77 13.78
C SER A 244 -3.30 -16.32 13.70
N GLN A 245 -2.70 -16.28 12.51
CA GLN A 245 -1.33 -16.74 12.26
C GLN A 245 -0.26 -15.70 12.68
N LEU A 246 -0.64 -14.46 12.97
CA LEU A 246 0.30 -13.41 13.38
C LEU A 246 0.41 -13.36 14.91
N ALA A 247 1.41 -14.06 15.46
CA ALA A 247 1.72 -13.93 16.88
C ALA A 247 2.16 -12.48 17.22
N LYS A 248 1.85 -12.03 18.43
CA LYS A 248 2.17 -10.66 18.86
C LYS A 248 3.66 -10.38 18.80
N ASP A 249 4.45 -11.35 19.21
CA ASP A 249 5.90 -11.22 19.32
C ASP A 249 6.62 -11.22 17.94
N ASN A 250 5.89 -11.59 16.88
CA ASN A 250 6.40 -11.55 15.51
C ASN A 250 6.15 -10.19 14.84
N CYS A 251 5.50 -9.25 15.52
CA CYS A 251 5.11 -7.96 14.99
C CYS A 251 5.80 -6.82 15.74
N ARG A 252 6.42 -5.91 15.00
CA ARG A 252 6.92 -4.63 15.53
C ARG A 252 6.29 -3.45 14.80
N ILE A 253 6.25 -2.31 15.45
CA ILE A 253 5.91 -1.05 14.79
C ILE A 253 7.15 -0.59 14.02
N ILE A 254 6.97 -0.20 12.76
CA ILE A 254 8.02 0.47 12.01
C ILE A 254 8.12 1.95 12.42
N ALA A 255 9.33 2.49 12.40
CA ALA A 255 9.54 3.88 12.78
C ALA A 255 8.88 4.84 11.77
N ASN A 256 8.53 6.04 12.21
CA ASN A 256 8.07 7.10 11.32
C ASN A 256 9.22 7.51 10.37
N GLY A 257 9.01 7.36 9.07
CA GLY A 257 10.02 7.53 8.02
C GLY A 257 10.74 6.23 7.62
N GLU A 258 10.42 5.10 8.23
CA GLU A 258 11.02 3.81 7.89
C GLU A 258 10.34 3.21 6.66
N TYR A 259 11.16 2.90 5.64
CA TYR A 259 10.77 2.22 4.41
C TYR A 259 11.71 1.06 4.13
N HIS A 260 11.14 -0.02 3.61
CA HIS A 260 11.86 -1.23 3.23
C HIS A 260 11.70 -1.46 1.73
N LYS A 261 12.81 -1.75 1.06
CA LYS A 261 12.82 -2.14 -0.34
C LYS A 261 13.23 -3.59 -0.49
N TYR A 262 12.56 -4.26 -1.39
CA TYR A 262 12.79 -5.64 -1.81
C TYR A 262 12.93 -5.69 -3.33
N ILE A 263 13.82 -6.54 -3.81
CA ILE A 263 13.93 -6.90 -5.23
C ILE A 263 13.73 -8.40 -5.33
N LEU A 264 12.78 -8.79 -6.18
CA LEU A 264 12.38 -10.16 -6.41
C LEU A 264 12.61 -10.46 -7.88
N HIS A 265 13.49 -11.39 -8.19
CA HIS A 265 13.78 -11.80 -9.56
C HIS A 265 12.78 -12.85 -10.04
N ASN A 266 12.53 -12.89 -11.36
CA ASN A 266 11.57 -13.84 -11.95
C ASN A 266 11.95 -15.31 -11.74
N ASN A 267 13.24 -15.60 -11.43
CA ASN A 267 13.69 -16.93 -11.05
C ASN A 267 13.36 -17.33 -9.59
N GLY A 268 12.69 -16.44 -8.84
CA GLY A 268 12.33 -16.65 -7.44
C GLY A 268 13.40 -16.22 -6.43
N ASP A 269 14.55 -15.71 -6.88
CA ASP A 269 15.55 -15.15 -5.97
C ASP A 269 15.08 -13.81 -5.39
N MET A 270 15.41 -13.57 -4.13
CA MET A 270 15.16 -12.31 -3.44
C MET A 270 16.48 -11.71 -2.99
N GLU A 271 16.67 -10.41 -3.26
CA GLU A 271 17.80 -9.68 -2.71
C GLU A 271 17.59 -9.37 -1.23
N GLU A 272 18.70 -9.08 -0.53
CA GLU A 272 18.64 -8.63 0.86
C GLU A 272 17.80 -7.35 0.98
N ARG A 273 16.92 -7.31 1.98
CA ARG A 273 16.06 -6.16 2.28
C ARG A 273 16.89 -4.92 2.58
N GLN A 274 16.68 -3.86 1.81
CA GLN A 274 17.21 -2.54 2.10
C GLN A 274 16.28 -1.80 3.07
N VAL A 275 16.85 -1.15 4.08
CA VAL A 275 16.09 -0.34 5.05
C VAL A 275 16.50 1.11 4.92
N TRP A 276 15.54 1.99 4.71
CA TRP A 276 15.74 3.43 4.61
C TRP A 276 15.01 4.14 5.75
N LEU A 277 15.71 5.00 6.45
CA LEU A 277 15.10 5.97 7.35
C LEU A 277 15.09 7.32 6.61
N LEU A 278 13.91 7.78 6.25
CA LEU A 278 13.68 8.99 5.47
C LEU A 278 13.11 10.07 6.39
N SER A 279 13.65 11.27 6.29
CA SER A 279 13.13 12.47 6.94
C SER A 279 12.80 13.51 5.88
N ARG A 280 11.85 14.38 6.19
CA ARG A 280 11.51 15.55 5.37
C ARG A 280 12.33 16.74 5.83
#